data_16706f3b4c7daec89afc96bd17a199e8
#
_entry.id   16706f3b4c7daec89afc96bd17a199e8
#
_cell.length_a   1.000
_cell.length_b   1.000
_cell.length_c   1.000
_cell.angle_alpha   90.00
_cell.angle_beta   90.00
_cell.angle_gamma   90.00
#
_symmetry.space_group_name_H-M   'P 1'
#
loop_
_entity.id
_entity.type
_entity.pdbx_description
1 polymer ?
#
loop_
_entity_poly.entity_id
_entity_poly.type
_entity_poly.pdbx_seq_one_letter_code
_entity_poly.pdbx_strand_id
1 'polypeptide(L)'
;MEFFIAMRQPTKNNKVKTKKTKKKVNKKPFNPYKSSGKKKTDQKYGTSKLERDFARDFLEKNGLIFVYQYEAKDISRYYDFAITAYPEVDYEMEVKDGIKCVKQEGQYFPVSFLIEVDGGYFHSDPRVVKEGKLNPMQKHNKFVDSLKDKWCGMHCIPLLRIWEYDIRNNPDYVLEQINNYIDIGYKKKKKEEWRKKPH
;
A
#
# COMPACT_ATOMS: atom_id res chain seq x y z
N MET A 1 18.60 -13.68 -69.77
CA MET A 1 17.19 -13.53 -69.36
C MET A 1 17.15 -12.56 -68.21
N GLU A 2 16.87 -11.29 -68.52
CA GLU A 2 16.80 -10.21 -67.51
C GLU A 2 15.33 -10.07 -67.09
N PHE A 3 15.07 -10.13 -65.80
CA PHE A 3 13.75 -9.89 -65.22
C PHE A 3 13.63 -8.41 -64.83
N PHE A 4 12.85 -7.65 -65.58
CA PHE A 4 12.42 -6.29 -65.22
C PHE A 4 11.41 -6.35 -64.08
N ILE A 5 11.78 -5.81 -62.90
CA ILE A 5 10.85 -5.57 -61.79
C ILE A 5 10.30 -4.16 -61.95
N ALA A 6 9.03 -4.02 -62.31
CA ALA A 6 8.31 -2.75 -62.39
C ALA A 6 8.06 -2.18 -60.99
N MET A 7 8.67 -1.05 -60.66
CA MET A 7 8.38 -0.26 -59.46
C MET A 7 7.01 0.43 -59.62
N ARG A 8 6.06 0.06 -58.75
CA ARG A 8 4.79 0.82 -58.57
C ARG A 8 5.04 2.08 -57.74
N GLN A 9 4.69 3.23 -58.29
CA GLN A 9 4.70 4.50 -57.57
C GLN A 9 3.56 4.58 -56.54
N PRO A 10 3.76 5.19 -55.37
CA PRO A 10 2.72 5.30 -54.35
C PRO A 10 1.73 6.42 -54.67
N THR A 11 0.45 6.10 -54.66
CA THR A 11 -0.67 7.04 -54.82
C THR A 11 -0.74 8.00 -53.64
N LYS A 12 -0.85 9.32 -53.92
CA LYS A 12 -1.01 10.37 -52.90
C LYS A 12 -2.38 10.25 -52.22
N ASN A 13 -2.39 9.79 -50.97
CA ASN A 13 -3.57 9.82 -50.13
C ASN A 13 -3.81 11.25 -49.60
N ASN A 14 -4.88 11.87 -50.01
CA ASN A 14 -5.41 13.11 -49.46
C ASN A 14 -5.90 12.89 -48.04
N LYS A 15 -5.11 13.32 -47.03
CA LYS A 15 -5.54 13.37 -45.64
C LYS A 15 -6.49 14.55 -45.44
N VAL A 16 -7.77 14.25 -45.28
CA VAL A 16 -8.77 15.18 -44.77
C VAL A 16 -8.40 15.52 -43.32
N LYS A 17 -7.98 16.76 -43.07
CA LYS A 17 -7.70 17.28 -41.73
C LYS A 17 -9.02 17.60 -41.03
N THR A 18 -9.53 16.68 -40.21
CA THR A 18 -10.61 17.00 -39.28
C THR A 18 -10.03 17.84 -38.14
N LYS A 19 -10.44 19.12 -38.06
CA LYS A 19 -10.13 20.02 -36.94
C LYS A 19 -10.85 19.53 -35.70
N LYS A 20 -10.15 18.78 -34.82
CA LYS A 20 -10.64 18.49 -33.45
C LYS A 20 -10.56 19.78 -32.64
N THR A 21 -11.69 20.44 -32.43
CA THR A 21 -11.83 21.53 -31.47
C THR A 21 -11.55 20.98 -30.06
N LYS A 22 -10.38 21.28 -29.51
CA LYS A 22 -10.03 20.99 -28.11
C LYS A 22 -10.89 21.88 -27.23
N LYS A 23 -11.97 21.35 -26.64
CA LYS A 23 -12.65 22.00 -25.53
C LYS A 23 -11.63 22.21 -24.41
N LYS A 24 -11.27 23.46 -24.12
CA LYS A 24 -10.50 23.83 -22.91
C LYS A 24 -11.35 23.47 -21.70
N VAL A 25 -11.05 22.33 -21.08
CA VAL A 25 -11.59 22.00 -19.77
C VAL A 25 -10.83 22.84 -18.78
N ASN A 26 -11.45 23.90 -18.26
CA ASN A 26 -10.93 24.69 -17.13
C ASN A 26 -10.95 23.77 -15.88
N LYS A 27 -9.93 22.96 -15.72
CA LYS A 27 -9.72 22.22 -14.47
C LYS A 27 -9.26 23.24 -13.42
N LYS A 28 -10.11 23.51 -12.42
CA LYS A 28 -9.69 24.26 -11.23
C LYS A 28 -8.45 23.56 -10.65
N PRO A 29 -7.43 24.32 -10.19
CA PRO A 29 -6.25 23.71 -9.61
C PRO A 29 -6.66 22.82 -8.43
N PHE A 30 -6.10 21.63 -8.40
CA PHE A 30 -6.30 20.67 -7.31
C PHE A 30 -5.79 21.31 -6.00
N ASN A 31 -6.67 21.50 -5.03
CA ASN A 31 -6.29 21.95 -3.71
C ASN A 31 -6.29 20.75 -2.75
N PRO A 32 -5.12 20.23 -2.35
CA PRO A 32 -5.01 19.06 -1.48
C PRO A 32 -5.58 19.29 -0.06
N TYR A 33 -5.81 20.56 0.31
CA TYR A 33 -6.32 20.92 1.64
C TYR A 33 -7.81 21.26 1.67
N LYS A 34 -8.48 21.36 0.53
CA LYS A 34 -9.93 21.44 0.50
C LYS A 34 -10.50 20.03 0.59
N SER A 35 -11.01 19.68 1.77
CA SER A 35 -11.96 18.59 1.85
C SER A 35 -13.09 18.92 0.86
N SER A 36 -13.31 18.05 -0.12
CA SER A 36 -14.53 18.09 -0.92
C SER A 36 -15.66 18.02 0.10
N GLY A 37 -16.50 19.05 0.22
CA GLY A 37 -17.56 19.13 1.22
C GLY A 37 -18.71 18.13 1.04
N LYS A 38 -18.43 16.97 0.49
CA LYS A 38 -19.27 15.78 0.58
C LYS A 38 -19.13 15.28 2.01
N LYS A 39 -20.24 15.30 2.78
CA LYS A 39 -20.35 14.56 4.02
C LYS A 39 -19.69 13.21 3.80
N LYS A 40 -18.80 12.80 4.71
CA LYS A 40 -18.26 11.44 4.79
C LYS A 40 -19.43 10.49 5.01
N THR A 41 -20.13 10.12 3.95
CA THR A 41 -20.87 8.87 3.94
C THR A 41 -19.79 7.83 3.99
N ASP A 42 -19.91 6.87 4.91
CA ASP A 42 -19.10 5.68 5.15
C ASP A 42 -18.33 5.20 3.91
N GLN A 43 -17.41 6.03 3.44
CA GLN A 43 -16.55 5.68 2.33
C GLN A 43 -15.55 4.74 2.95
N LYS A 44 -15.89 3.43 2.92
CA LYS A 44 -14.91 2.37 3.05
C LYS A 44 -13.72 2.80 2.20
N TYR A 45 -12.60 3.09 2.84
CA TYR A 45 -11.35 3.34 2.12
C TYR A 45 -11.19 2.13 1.23
N GLY A 46 -11.24 2.35 -0.09
CA GLY A 46 -11.26 1.25 -1.04
C GLY A 46 -9.95 0.50 -0.93
N THR A 47 -10.05 -0.72 -0.45
CA THR A 47 -8.92 -1.61 -0.38
C THR A 47 -8.44 -1.92 -1.79
N SER A 48 -7.16 -1.76 -2.03
CA SER A 48 -6.60 -2.01 -3.34
C SER A 48 -6.55 -3.51 -3.64
N LYS A 49 -6.59 -3.86 -4.93
CA LYS A 49 -6.36 -5.26 -5.33
C LYS A 49 -4.99 -5.74 -4.86
N LEU A 50 -3.98 -4.86 -4.90
CA LEU A 50 -2.61 -5.16 -4.48
C LEU A 50 -2.56 -5.57 -2.99
N GLU A 51 -3.24 -4.83 -2.10
CA GLU A 51 -3.34 -5.16 -0.67
C GLU A 51 -4.01 -6.53 -0.45
N ARG A 52 -5.13 -6.80 -1.14
CA ARG A 52 -5.83 -8.09 -1.00
C ARG A 52 -5.00 -9.27 -1.51
N ASP A 53 -4.32 -9.10 -2.64
CA ASP A 53 -3.43 -10.14 -3.19
C ASP A 53 -2.25 -10.36 -2.23
N PHE A 54 -1.67 -9.29 -1.67
CA PHE A 54 -0.62 -9.37 -0.67
C PHE A 54 -1.08 -10.11 0.60
N ALA A 55 -2.24 -9.75 1.15
CA ALA A 55 -2.77 -10.42 2.34
C ALA A 55 -2.89 -11.92 2.13
N ARG A 56 -3.51 -12.34 1.01
CA ARG A 56 -3.71 -13.75 0.69
C ARG A 56 -2.39 -14.48 0.45
N ASP A 57 -1.48 -13.88 -0.33
CA ASP A 57 -0.31 -14.58 -0.83
C ASP A 57 0.88 -14.58 0.17
N PHE A 58 0.96 -13.56 1.05
CA PHE A 58 2.05 -13.43 2.01
C PHE A 58 1.62 -13.59 3.46
N LEU A 59 0.41 -13.18 3.86
CA LEU A 59 0.00 -13.25 5.25
C LEU A 59 -0.82 -14.52 5.56
N GLU A 60 -1.93 -14.72 4.85
CA GLU A 60 -2.80 -15.90 5.09
C GLU A 60 -2.08 -17.22 4.79
N LYS A 61 -1.37 -17.34 3.65
CA LYS A 61 -0.62 -18.57 3.29
C LYS A 61 0.47 -18.94 4.29
N ASN A 62 1.04 -17.94 4.97
CA ASN A 62 2.05 -18.16 6.00
C ASN A 62 1.46 -18.23 7.42
N GLY A 63 0.12 -18.29 7.55
CA GLY A 63 -0.56 -18.43 8.83
C GLY A 63 -0.38 -17.26 9.79
N LEU A 64 -0.10 -16.06 9.29
CA LEU A 64 0.08 -14.88 10.13
C LEU A 64 -1.25 -14.38 10.67
N ILE A 65 -1.24 -13.95 11.92
CA ILE A 65 -2.39 -13.34 12.59
C ILE A 65 -2.27 -11.83 12.48
N PHE A 66 -3.25 -11.20 11.86
CA PHE A 66 -3.20 -9.77 11.55
C PHE A 66 -4.57 -9.10 11.56
N VAL A 67 -4.57 -7.79 11.82
CA VAL A 67 -5.69 -6.87 11.57
C VAL A 67 -5.49 -6.25 10.19
N TYR A 68 -6.53 -6.24 9.37
CA TYR A 68 -6.54 -5.58 8.06
C TYR A 68 -7.14 -4.19 8.17
N GLN A 69 -6.50 -3.18 7.58
CA GLN A 69 -6.87 -1.76 7.68
C GLN A 69 -6.88 -1.30 9.16
N TYR A 70 -5.72 -1.47 9.82
CA TYR A 70 -5.54 -1.09 11.22
C TYR A 70 -5.69 0.42 11.41
N GLU A 71 -6.63 0.84 12.26
CA GLU A 71 -6.92 2.24 12.54
C GLU A 71 -6.04 2.81 13.66
N ALA A 72 -5.20 3.78 13.33
CA ALA A 72 -4.55 4.67 14.30
C ALA A 72 -5.49 5.86 14.58
N LYS A 73 -6.36 5.70 15.58
CA LYS A 73 -7.48 6.62 15.86
C LYS A 73 -7.05 8.04 16.16
N ASP A 74 -5.96 8.24 16.87
CA ASP A 74 -5.42 9.53 17.30
C ASP A 74 -4.96 10.42 16.12
N ILE A 75 -4.50 9.80 15.03
CA ILE A 75 -4.14 10.50 13.79
C ILE A 75 -5.17 10.34 12.67
N SER A 76 -6.25 9.59 12.89
CA SER A 76 -7.28 9.25 11.88
C SER A 76 -6.66 8.70 10.58
N ARG A 77 -5.78 7.72 10.71
CA ARG A 77 -5.10 7.06 9.59
C ARG A 77 -5.20 5.55 9.73
N TYR A 78 -5.15 4.88 8.58
CA TYR A 78 -5.16 3.43 8.50
C TYR A 78 -3.82 2.94 7.98
N TYR A 79 -3.33 1.87 8.58
CA TYR A 79 -2.22 1.05 8.07
C TYR A 79 -2.81 -0.19 7.41
N ASP A 80 -2.18 -0.68 6.35
CA ASP A 80 -2.75 -1.79 5.60
C ASP A 80 -2.87 -3.03 6.49
N PHE A 81 -1.82 -3.35 7.26
CA PHE A 81 -1.86 -4.50 8.17
C PHE A 81 -1.14 -4.21 9.48
N ALA A 82 -1.68 -4.77 10.57
CA ALA A 82 -1.01 -4.86 11.87
C ALA A 82 -0.79 -6.33 12.21
N ILE A 83 0.44 -6.71 12.54
CA ILE A 83 0.84 -8.09 12.82
C ILE A 83 1.10 -8.25 14.32
N THR A 84 0.69 -9.39 14.91
CA THR A 84 0.98 -9.73 16.31
C THR A 84 2.11 -10.76 16.43
N ALA A 85 2.85 -10.70 17.55
CA ALA A 85 3.77 -11.77 17.98
C ALA A 85 3.11 -12.77 18.92
N TYR A 86 1.79 -12.72 19.09
CA TYR A 86 1.02 -13.57 20.00
C TYR A 86 -0.01 -14.41 19.22
N PRO A 87 0.42 -15.30 18.31
CA PRO A 87 -0.49 -16.11 17.51
C PRO A 87 -1.27 -17.15 18.33
N GLU A 88 -0.83 -17.42 19.56
CA GLU A 88 -1.49 -18.34 20.51
C GLU A 88 -2.73 -17.77 21.18
N VAL A 89 -2.97 -16.46 21.06
CA VAL A 89 -4.17 -15.81 21.63
C VAL A 89 -5.36 -16.10 20.72
N ASP A 90 -6.48 -16.44 21.32
CA ASP A 90 -7.75 -16.63 20.60
C ASP A 90 -8.35 -15.27 20.27
N TYR A 91 -8.31 -14.90 18.99
CA TYR A 91 -8.85 -13.64 18.49
C TYR A 91 -10.20 -13.86 17.81
N GLU A 92 -11.12 -12.90 18.00
CA GLU A 92 -12.32 -12.82 17.20
C GLU A 92 -11.95 -12.51 15.74
N MET A 93 -12.30 -13.43 14.83
CA MET A 93 -11.97 -13.31 13.40
C MET A 93 -13.15 -12.75 12.61
N GLU A 94 -12.84 -11.97 11.57
CA GLU A 94 -13.81 -11.51 10.57
C GLU A 94 -13.32 -11.78 9.14
N VAL A 95 -14.25 -11.70 8.18
CA VAL A 95 -13.90 -11.68 6.77
C VAL A 95 -14.18 -10.29 6.22
N LYS A 96 -13.12 -9.57 5.83
CA LYS A 96 -13.19 -8.21 5.28
C LYS A 96 -12.60 -8.20 3.87
N ASP A 97 -13.41 -7.82 2.89
CA ASP A 97 -13.02 -7.83 1.47
C ASP A 97 -12.47 -9.17 0.94
N GLY A 98 -12.97 -10.29 1.51
CA GLY A 98 -12.54 -11.65 1.17
C GLY A 98 -11.26 -12.12 1.87
N ILE A 99 -10.76 -11.36 2.84
CA ILE A 99 -9.56 -11.66 3.63
C ILE A 99 -9.99 -12.06 5.03
N LYS A 100 -9.51 -13.20 5.53
CA LYS A 100 -9.72 -13.64 6.92
C LYS A 100 -8.71 -12.93 7.83
N CYS A 101 -9.18 -12.03 8.67
CA CYS A 101 -8.34 -11.23 9.57
C CYS A 101 -8.97 -11.11 10.95
N VAL A 102 -8.22 -10.57 11.89
CA VAL A 102 -8.71 -10.29 13.24
C VAL A 102 -9.60 -9.05 13.21
N LYS A 103 -10.76 -9.12 13.85
CA LYS A 103 -11.63 -7.97 14.06
C LYS A 103 -10.98 -7.00 15.02
N GLN A 104 -10.79 -5.75 14.59
CA GLN A 104 -10.12 -4.74 15.41
C GLN A 104 -10.97 -4.26 16.60
N GLU A 105 -12.28 -4.20 16.43
CA GLU A 105 -13.18 -3.68 17.45
C GLU A 105 -13.51 -4.72 18.52
N GLY A 106 -13.56 -4.27 19.79
CA GLY A 106 -14.02 -5.07 20.91
C GLY A 106 -12.98 -5.97 21.55
N GLN A 107 -11.75 -6.02 21.04
CA GLN A 107 -10.69 -6.82 21.63
C GLN A 107 -9.33 -6.10 21.61
N TYR A 108 -8.46 -6.47 22.55
CA TYR A 108 -7.08 -6.00 22.58
C TYR A 108 -6.25 -6.79 21.58
N PHE A 109 -5.57 -6.08 20.67
CA PHE A 109 -4.64 -6.66 19.72
C PHE A 109 -3.23 -6.08 19.91
N PRO A 110 -2.28 -6.85 20.44
CA PRO A 110 -0.91 -6.40 20.66
C PRO A 110 -0.16 -6.32 19.34
N VAL A 111 0.02 -5.12 18.84
CA VAL A 111 0.74 -4.88 17.58
C VAL A 111 2.23 -5.05 17.78
N SER A 112 2.84 -5.98 17.03
CA SER A 112 4.29 -6.18 16.98
C SER A 112 4.94 -5.27 15.94
N PHE A 113 4.35 -5.20 14.75
CA PHE A 113 4.76 -4.29 13.70
C PHE A 113 3.61 -4.04 12.73
N LEU A 114 3.75 -2.99 11.94
CA LEU A 114 2.80 -2.59 10.91
C LEU A 114 3.39 -2.85 9.52
N ILE A 115 2.53 -3.08 8.53
CA ILE A 115 2.90 -3.21 7.12
C ILE A 115 2.10 -2.20 6.31
N GLU A 116 2.79 -1.50 5.40
CA GLU A 116 2.23 -0.70 4.31
C GLU A 116 2.65 -1.28 2.98
N VAL A 117 1.68 -1.45 2.07
CA VAL A 117 1.89 -1.94 0.71
C VAL A 117 1.86 -0.76 -0.25
N ASP A 118 3.05 -0.27 -0.59
CA ASP A 118 3.20 0.98 -1.33
C ASP A 118 3.15 0.75 -2.85
N GLY A 119 2.08 1.21 -3.51
CA GLY A 119 1.97 1.24 -4.97
C GLY A 119 3.00 2.18 -5.59
N GLY A 120 3.79 1.66 -6.55
CA GLY A 120 4.96 2.36 -7.06
C GLY A 120 4.71 3.77 -7.60
N TYR A 121 3.62 3.98 -8.31
CA TYR A 121 3.26 5.31 -8.83
C TYR A 121 2.75 6.26 -7.74
N PHE A 122 1.90 5.77 -6.82
CA PHE A 122 1.21 6.60 -5.83
C PHE A 122 2.15 7.07 -4.71
N HIS A 123 3.05 6.21 -4.26
CA HIS A 123 4.02 6.49 -3.20
C HIS A 123 5.40 6.90 -3.74
N SER A 124 5.51 7.06 -5.08
CA SER A 124 6.70 7.60 -5.74
C SER A 124 7.95 6.72 -5.56
N ASP A 125 7.80 5.42 -5.83
CA ASP A 125 8.95 4.52 -5.90
C ASP A 125 10.02 5.11 -6.84
N PRO A 126 11.27 5.29 -6.38
CA PRO A 126 12.35 5.86 -7.20
C PRO A 126 12.62 5.10 -8.49
N ARG A 127 12.25 3.82 -8.56
CA ARG A 127 12.35 2.97 -9.76
C ARG A 127 11.30 3.34 -10.81
N VAL A 128 10.17 3.95 -10.40
CA VAL A 128 9.01 4.28 -11.26
C VAL A 128 8.91 5.78 -11.51
N VAL A 129 9.17 6.59 -10.50
CA VAL A 129 8.99 8.05 -10.53
C VAL A 129 10.32 8.76 -10.36
N LYS A 130 10.71 9.57 -11.34
CA LYS A 130 11.96 10.36 -11.26
C LYS A 130 11.85 11.43 -10.18
N GLU A 131 12.91 11.55 -9.39
CA GLU A 131 13.02 12.57 -8.35
C GLU A 131 12.86 13.99 -8.91
N GLY A 132 12.22 14.87 -8.15
CA GLY A 132 11.96 16.26 -8.56
C GLY A 132 10.74 16.47 -9.47
N LYS A 133 10.06 15.41 -9.92
CA LYS A 133 8.88 15.49 -10.80
C LYS A 133 7.57 15.04 -10.15
N LEU A 134 7.48 15.14 -8.82
CA LEU A 134 6.29 14.72 -8.09
C LEU A 134 5.07 15.60 -8.42
N ASN A 135 3.97 14.96 -8.76
CA ASN A 135 2.69 15.63 -8.91
C ASN A 135 2.06 15.98 -7.53
N PRO A 136 1.02 16.83 -7.47
CA PRO A 136 0.41 17.24 -6.20
C PRO A 136 -0.11 16.08 -5.34
N MET A 137 -0.62 15.00 -5.96
CA MET A 137 -1.10 13.81 -5.25
C MET A 137 0.06 13.07 -4.60
N GLN A 138 1.16 12.85 -5.31
CA GLN A 138 2.35 12.19 -4.79
C GLN A 138 3.00 12.98 -3.65
N LYS A 139 3.03 14.33 -3.75
CA LYS A 139 3.49 15.19 -2.65
C LYS A 139 2.61 15.04 -1.41
N HIS A 140 1.29 14.97 -1.62
CA HIS A 140 0.35 14.74 -0.52
C HIS A 140 0.57 13.36 0.13
N ASN A 141 0.74 12.31 -0.68
CA ASN A 141 0.99 10.95 -0.15
C ASN A 141 2.28 10.91 0.66
N LYS A 142 3.39 11.50 0.16
CA LYS A 142 4.63 11.62 0.96
C LYS A 142 4.44 12.33 2.28
N PHE A 143 3.61 13.36 2.33
CA PHE A 143 3.28 14.03 3.59
C PHE A 143 2.51 13.09 4.54
N VAL A 144 1.51 12.35 4.02
CA VAL A 144 0.76 11.36 4.82
C VAL A 144 1.67 10.24 5.31
N ASP A 145 2.55 9.73 4.45
CA ASP A 145 3.56 8.72 4.81
C ASP A 145 4.45 9.20 5.96
N SER A 146 4.95 10.44 5.87
CA SER A 146 5.73 11.07 6.95
C SER A 146 4.98 11.18 8.29
N LEU A 147 3.67 11.40 8.27
CA LEU A 147 2.84 11.40 9.48
C LEU A 147 2.73 10.00 10.07
N LYS A 148 2.52 8.98 9.23
CA LYS A 148 2.47 7.57 9.64
C LYS A 148 3.80 7.14 10.25
N ASP A 149 4.92 7.48 9.61
CA ASP A 149 6.26 7.15 10.09
C ASP A 149 6.55 7.77 11.47
N LYS A 150 6.18 9.05 11.67
CA LYS A 150 6.30 9.73 12.97
C LYS A 150 5.46 9.07 14.05
N TRP A 151 4.21 8.70 13.72
CA TRP A 151 3.32 8.02 14.66
C TRP A 151 3.92 6.68 15.10
N CYS A 152 4.41 5.89 14.16
CA CYS A 152 5.10 4.62 14.46
C CYS A 152 6.31 4.83 15.38
N GLY A 153 7.12 5.86 15.12
CA GLY A 153 8.27 6.22 15.96
C GLY A 153 7.86 6.59 17.38
N MET A 154 6.80 7.40 17.55
CA MET A 154 6.31 7.81 18.86
C MET A 154 5.75 6.63 19.68
N HIS A 155 5.12 5.65 19.01
CA HIS A 155 4.56 4.47 19.66
C HIS A 155 5.56 3.31 19.76
N CYS A 156 6.78 3.49 19.29
CA CYS A 156 7.80 2.43 19.24
C CYS A 156 7.31 1.16 18.53
N ILE A 157 6.48 1.31 17.50
CA ILE A 157 5.96 0.23 16.66
C ILE A 157 6.76 0.23 15.33
N PRO A 158 7.48 -0.84 15.00
CA PRO A 158 8.16 -0.95 13.72
C PRO A 158 7.19 -0.88 12.54
N LEU A 159 7.57 -0.19 11.47
CA LEU A 159 6.80 -0.11 10.23
C LEU A 159 7.61 -0.72 9.08
N LEU A 160 7.05 -1.74 8.45
CA LEU A 160 7.59 -2.36 7.25
C LEU A 160 6.87 -1.81 6.01
N ARG A 161 7.59 -1.13 5.13
CA ARG A 161 7.06 -0.69 3.84
C ARG A 161 7.50 -1.64 2.74
N ILE A 162 6.54 -2.12 1.96
CA ILE A 162 6.77 -3.10 0.89
C ILE A 162 6.28 -2.51 -0.42
N TRP A 163 7.18 -2.37 -1.38
CA TRP A 163 6.87 -1.84 -2.68
C TRP A 163 6.14 -2.85 -3.57
N GLU A 164 5.16 -2.39 -4.34
CA GLU A 164 4.50 -3.18 -5.38
C GLU A 164 5.51 -3.88 -6.31
N TYR A 165 6.61 -3.19 -6.64
CA TYR A 165 7.66 -3.78 -7.47
C TYR A 165 8.25 -5.05 -6.85
N ASP A 166 8.54 -5.03 -5.55
CA ASP A 166 9.17 -6.16 -4.87
C ASP A 166 8.17 -7.32 -4.68
N ILE A 167 6.89 -7.02 -4.43
CA ILE A 167 5.82 -8.03 -4.37
C ILE A 167 5.74 -8.80 -5.69
N ARG A 168 5.89 -8.11 -6.83
CA ARG A 168 5.75 -8.72 -8.16
C ARG A 168 7.01 -9.42 -8.68
N ASN A 169 8.20 -8.92 -8.30
CA ASN A 169 9.45 -9.34 -8.91
C ASN A 169 10.40 -10.06 -7.94
N ASN A 170 10.23 -9.86 -6.64
CA ASN A 170 11.13 -10.36 -5.59
C ASN A 170 10.34 -10.93 -4.39
N PRO A 171 9.41 -11.89 -4.59
CA PRO A 171 8.54 -12.38 -3.51
C PRO A 171 9.33 -13.02 -2.35
N ASP A 172 10.43 -13.70 -2.63
CA ASP A 172 11.28 -14.29 -1.60
C ASP A 172 11.93 -13.23 -0.70
N TYR A 173 12.37 -12.11 -1.28
CA TYR A 173 12.86 -10.96 -0.52
C TYR A 173 11.76 -10.39 0.39
N VAL A 174 10.53 -10.28 -0.11
CA VAL A 174 9.38 -9.80 0.69
C VAL A 174 9.14 -10.73 1.88
N LEU A 175 9.15 -12.04 1.68
CA LEU A 175 9.02 -13.02 2.77
C LEU A 175 10.15 -12.92 3.78
N GLU A 176 11.38 -12.75 3.33
CA GLU A 176 12.54 -12.54 4.20
C GLU A 176 12.36 -11.30 5.08
N GLN A 177 11.92 -10.18 4.49
CA GLN A 177 11.65 -8.95 5.27
C GLN A 177 10.57 -9.17 6.33
N ILE A 178 9.46 -9.82 5.98
CA ILE A 178 8.38 -10.15 6.92
C ILE A 178 8.92 -11.01 8.06
N ASN A 179 9.68 -12.06 7.78
CA ASN A 179 10.26 -12.96 8.77
C ASN A 179 11.22 -12.23 9.72
N ASN A 180 12.05 -11.33 9.20
CA ASN A 180 12.94 -10.51 10.01
C ASN A 180 12.16 -9.65 11.03
N TYR A 181 11.01 -9.07 10.63
CA TYR A 181 10.16 -8.29 11.53
C TYR A 181 9.44 -9.17 12.56
N ILE A 182 9.03 -10.38 12.18
CA ILE A 182 8.47 -11.39 13.09
C ILE A 182 9.50 -11.74 14.17
N ASP A 183 10.75 -12.02 13.79
CA ASP A 183 11.84 -12.34 14.71
C ASP A 183 12.12 -11.20 15.71
N ILE A 184 12.07 -9.95 15.26
CA ILE A 184 12.19 -8.78 16.12
C ILE A 184 11.04 -8.75 17.14
N GLY A 185 9.81 -8.98 16.68
CA GLY A 185 8.62 -9.05 17.53
C GLY A 185 8.73 -10.13 18.61
N TYR A 186 9.13 -11.33 18.24
CA TYR A 186 9.34 -12.44 19.20
C TYR A 186 10.45 -12.16 20.22
N LYS A 187 11.56 -11.54 19.80
CA LYS A 187 12.64 -11.15 20.71
C LYS A 187 12.15 -10.10 21.74
N LYS A 188 11.35 -9.13 21.30
CA LYS A 188 10.72 -8.14 22.17
C LYS A 188 9.77 -8.79 23.15
N LYS A 189 8.88 -9.68 22.71
CA LYS A 189 7.96 -10.46 23.54
C LYS A 189 8.70 -11.23 24.64
N LYS A 190 9.71 -12.02 24.28
CA LYS A 190 10.50 -12.79 25.25
C LYS A 190 11.14 -11.90 26.32
N LYS A 191 11.65 -10.71 25.93
CA LYS A 191 12.24 -9.75 26.85
C LYS A 191 11.20 -9.17 27.83
N GLU A 192 9.99 -8.90 27.37
CA GLU A 192 8.89 -8.41 28.20
C GLU A 192 8.41 -9.48 29.20
N GLU A 193 8.28 -10.73 28.74
CA GLU A 193 7.92 -11.88 29.61
C GLU A 193 8.97 -12.12 30.67
N TRP A 194 10.26 -12.02 30.31
CA TRP A 194 11.36 -12.16 31.31
C TRP A 194 11.30 -11.08 32.40
N ARG A 195 10.99 -9.82 32.02
CA ARG A 195 10.86 -8.71 32.99
C ARG A 195 9.68 -8.86 33.95
N LYS A 196 8.65 -9.62 33.57
CA LYS A 196 7.47 -9.87 34.40
C LYS A 196 7.64 -11.05 35.35
N LYS A 197 8.72 -11.84 35.24
CA LYS A 197 8.99 -12.95 36.17
C LYS A 197 9.43 -12.38 37.52
N PRO A 198 8.81 -12.84 38.63
CA PRO A 198 9.28 -12.48 39.97
C PRO A 198 10.70 -12.99 40.13
N HIS A 199 11.62 -12.14 40.61
CA HIS A 199 13.00 -12.46 40.93
C HIS A 199 13.07 -12.95 42.38
#